data_46801cf7fe54e93b0d79b731dc269c79
#
_entry.id   46801cf7fe54e93b0d79b731dc269c79
#
_cell.length_a   1.000
_cell.length_b   1.000
_cell.length_c   1.000
_cell.angle_alpha   90.00
_cell.angle_beta   90.00
_cell.angle_gamma   90.00
#
_symmetry.space_group_name_H-M   'P 1'
#
loop_
_entity.id
_entity.type
_entity.pdbx_description
1 polymer ?
#
loop_
_entity_poly.entity_id
_entity_poly.type
_entity_poly.pdbx_seq_one_letter_code
_entity_poly.pdbx_strand_id
1 'polypeptide(L)'
;MIKFYYNTAPNPAKVALFLEEAGLPYEPVPVDTRRGEQHSAAFKAINPNAKVPVLVDGATVVFDSNAILLYLAEKTGKFLPAADKRGEMYSWLMFVASGIGP
;
A
#
# COMPACT_ATOMS: atom_id res chain seq x y z
N MET A 1 -7.76 3.74 -13.53
CA MET A 1 -7.60 2.45 -12.82
C MET A 1 -6.43 2.54 -11.86
N ILE A 2 -6.57 1.90 -10.72
CA ILE A 2 -5.48 1.85 -9.73
C ILE A 2 -4.34 1.00 -10.27
N LYS A 3 -3.11 1.50 -10.17
CA LYS A 3 -1.89 0.72 -10.44
C LYS A 3 -1.26 0.34 -9.12
N PHE A 4 -0.95 -0.94 -8.97
CA PHE A 4 -0.36 -1.47 -7.74
C PHE A 4 1.01 -2.06 -8.05
N TYR A 5 2.05 -1.38 -7.58
CA TYR A 5 3.45 -1.79 -7.75
C TYR A 5 3.84 -2.70 -6.59
N TYR A 6 4.32 -3.91 -6.91
CA TYR A 6 4.50 -4.94 -5.90
C TYR A 6 5.67 -5.87 -6.21
N ASN A 7 6.07 -6.62 -5.19
CA ASN A 7 6.89 -7.82 -5.33
C ASN A 7 6.27 -8.91 -4.44
N THR A 8 6.98 -10.02 -4.24
CA THR A 8 6.45 -11.15 -3.46
C THR A 8 6.68 -11.04 -1.96
N ALA A 9 7.22 -9.92 -1.49
CA ALA A 9 7.45 -9.70 -0.06
C ALA A 9 6.14 -9.54 0.72
N PRO A 10 6.19 -9.69 2.07
CA PRO A 10 4.97 -9.64 2.88
C PRO A 10 4.21 -8.31 2.85
N ASN A 11 4.90 -7.17 2.78
CA ASN A 11 4.21 -5.88 2.82
C ASN A 11 3.32 -5.63 1.60
N PRO A 12 3.79 -5.87 0.36
CA PRO A 12 2.89 -5.81 -0.79
C PRO A 12 1.75 -6.83 -0.72
N ALA A 13 1.99 -8.00 -0.14
CA ALA A 13 0.95 -9.04 -0.03
C ALA A 13 -0.25 -8.58 0.79
N LYS A 14 -0.03 -7.77 1.83
CA LYS A 14 -1.12 -7.20 2.63
C LYS A 14 -2.04 -6.32 1.77
N VAL A 15 -1.45 -5.52 0.90
CA VAL A 15 -2.21 -4.63 0.02
C VAL A 15 -2.97 -5.44 -1.03
N ALA A 16 -2.33 -6.45 -1.60
CA ALA A 16 -2.99 -7.33 -2.57
C ALA A 16 -4.23 -7.99 -1.97
N LEU A 17 -4.11 -8.50 -0.74
CA LEU A 17 -5.24 -9.11 -0.04
C LEU A 17 -6.39 -8.13 0.13
N PHE A 18 -6.09 -6.88 0.53
CA PHE A 18 -7.14 -5.87 0.68
C PHE A 18 -7.83 -5.59 -0.66
N LEU A 19 -7.07 -5.42 -1.72
CA LEU A 19 -7.64 -5.14 -3.05
C LEU A 19 -8.57 -6.25 -3.51
N GLU A 20 -8.17 -7.51 -3.27
CA GLU A 20 -8.98 -8.67 -3.64
C GLU A 20 -10.26 -8.76 -2.78
N GLU A 21 -10.13 -8.59 -1.46
CA GLU A 21 -11.29 -8.66 -0.55
C GLU A 21 -12.27 -7.52 -0.79
N ALA A 22 -11.78 -6.35 -1.15
CA ALA A 22 -12.63 -5.19 -1.43
C ALA A 22 -13.26 -5.24 -2.83
N GLY A 23 -12.79 -6.14 -3.69
CA GLY A 23 -13.29 -6.23 -5.05
C GLY A 23 -12.91 -5.05 -5.93
N LEU A 24 -11.81 -4.35 -5.60
CA LEU A 24 -11.37 -3.20 -6.39
C LEU A 24 -10.61 -3.66 -7.63
N PRO A 25 -10.96 -3.14 -8.80
CA PRO A 25 -10.16 -3.39 -10.00
C PRO A 25 -8.83 -2.65 -9.92
N TYR A 26 -7.75 -3.33 -10.27
CA TYR A 26 -6.43 -2.72 -10.27
C TYR A 26 -5.53 -3.37 -11.32
N GLU A 27 -4.50 -2.64 -11.74
CA GLU A 27 -3.48 -3.14 -12.63
C GLU A 27 -2.25 -3.50 -11.80
N PRO A 28 -1.89 -4.79 -11.69
CA PRO A 28 -0.67 -5.17 -10.98
C PRO A 28 0.56 -4.85 -11.82
N VAL A 29 1.55 -4.22 -11.21
CA VAL A 29 2.82 -3.88 -11.87
C VAL A 29 3.96 -4.48 -11.06
N PRO A 30 4.57 -5.59 -11.51
CA PRO A 30 5.65 -6.20 -10.76
C PRO A 30 6.92 -5.37 -10.83
N VAL A 31 7.64 -5.33 -9.70
CA VAL A 31 8.94 -4.68 -9.60
C VAL A 31 9.93 -5.73 -9.10
N ASP A 32 10.90 -6.09 -9.93
CA ASP A 32 11.90 -7.07 -9.54
C ASP A 32 13.00 -6.40 -8.72
N THR A 33 12.84 -6.46 -7.40
CA THR A 33 13.78 -5.83 -6.49
C THR A 33 15.12 -6.54 -6.42
N ARG A 34 15.18 -7.79 -6.83
CA ARG A 34 16.44 -8.53 -6.90
C ARG A 34 17.31 -8.01 -8.04
N ARG A 35 16.67 -7.54 -9.11
CA ARG A 35 17.37 -6.93 -10.26
C ARG A 35 17.59 -5.44 -10.10
N GLY A 36 17.13 -4.85 -9.01
CA GLY A 36 17.27 -3.42 -8.78
C GLY A 36 16.29 -2.56 -9.55
N GLU A 37 15.15 -3.10 -9.99
CA GLU A 37 14.16 -2.33 -10.75
C GLU A 37 13.58 -1.17 -9.94
N GLN A 38 13.59 -1.27 -8.61
CA GLN A 38 13.16 -0.19 -7.73
C GLN A 38 14.07 1.04 -7.84
N HIS A 39 15.27 0.89 -8.37
CA HIS A 39 16.23 1.98 -8.56
C HIS A 39 16.18 2.58 -9.96
N SER A 40 15.28 2.11 -10.82
CA SER A 40 15.11 2.71 -12.15
C SER A 40 14.63 4.16 -12.03
N ALA A 41 14.98 4.98 -13.00
CA ALA A 41 14.56 6.37 -13.01
C ALA A 41 13.04 6.49 -13.05
N ALA A 42 12.37 5.61 -13.80
CA ALA A 42 10.92 5.60 -13.92
C ALA A 42 10.26 5.31 -12.57
N PHE A 43 10.76 4.32 -11.84
CA PHE A 43 10.16 3.98 -10.55
C PHE A 43 10.47 5.04 -9.48
N LYS A 44 11.68 5.57 -9.46
CA LYS A 44 12.06 6.63 -8.51
C LYS A 44 11.28 7.92 -8.72
N ALA A 45 10.83 8.17 -9.94
CA ALA A 45 9.94 9.30 -10.20
C ALA A 45 8.59 9.12 -9.51
N ILE A 46 8.16 7.87 -9.29
CA ILE A 46 6.92 7.55 -8.58
C ILE A 46 7.17 7.53 -7.07
N ASN A 47 8.24 6.84 -6.64
CA ASN A 47 8.60 6.75 -5.22
C ASN A 47 10.10 6.92 -5.04
N PRO A 48 10.56 8.10 -4.61
CA PRO A 48 12.00 8.36 -4.41
C PRO A 48 12.65 7.44 -3.37
N ASN A 49 11.86 6.83 -2.49
CA ASN A 49 12.37 5.90 -1.47
C ASN A 49 12.75 4.54 -2.06
N ALA A 50 12.42 4.28 -3.32
CA ALA A 50 12.79 3.06 -4.04
C ALA A 50 12.31 1.78 -3.33
N LYS A 51 11.07 1.80 -2.84
CA LYS A 51 10.47 0.66 -2.13
C LYS A 51 9.09 0.34 -2.67
N VAL A 52 8.73 -0.93 -2.63
CA VAL A 52 7.36 -1.39 -2.86
C VAL A 52 6.75 -1.78 -1.50
N PRO A 53 5.43 -1.71 -1.33
CA PRO A 53 4.42 -1.41 -2.34
C PRO A 53 4.24 0.09 -2.62
N VAL A 54 3.72 0.39 -3.80
CA VAL A 54 3.27 1.74 -4.16
C VAL A 54 1.93 1.60 -4.86
N LEU A 55 1.03 2.49 -4.58
CA LEU A 55 -0.28 2.55 -5.22
C LEU A 55 -0.40 3.89 -5.94
N VAL A 56 -0.81 3.85 -7.19
CA VAL A 56 -1.11 5.05 -7.98
C VAL A 56 -2.58 5.03 -8.34
N ASP A 57 -3.31 6.03 -7.86
CA ASP A 57 -4.74 6.16 -8.10
C ASP A 57 -4.96 7.52 -8.76
N GLY A 58 -5.02 7.53 -10.10
CA GLY A 58 -5.06 8.78 -10.85
C GLY A 58 -3.79 9.59 -10.62
N ALA A 59 -3.93 10.79 -10.09
CA ALA A 59 -2.79 11.66 -9.76
C ALA A 59 -2.25 11.43 -8.34
N THR A 60 -2.90 10.57 -7.56
CA THR A 60 -2.52 10.32 -6.17
C THR A 60 -1.54 9.15 -6.09
N VAL A 61 -0.39 9.37 -5.46
CA VAL A 61 0.61 8.35 -5.22
C VAL A 61 0.68 8.09 -3.72
N VAL A 62 0.51 6.83 -3.31
CA VAL A 62 0.58 6.43 -1.90
C VAL A 62 1.63 5.35 -1.76
N PHE A 63 2.55 5.51 -0.84
CA PHE A 63 3.55 4.49 -0.53
C PHE A 63 3.50 4.16 0.97
N ASP A 64 4.19 3.09 1.36
CA ASP A 64 4.07 2.45 2.66
C ASP A 64 2.79 1.62 2.75
N SER A 65 2.96 0.33 3.06
CA SER A 65 1.83 -0.61 3.05
C SER A 65 0.68 -0.19 3.97
N ASN A 66 1.00 0.34 5.15
CA ASN A 66 -0.03 0.75 6.10
C ASN A 66 -0.76 2.00 5.64
N ALA A 67 -0.04 2.95 5.05
CA ALA A 67 -0.66 4.15 4.46
C ALA A 67 -1.58 3.77 3.31
N ILE A 68 -1.17 2.82 2.48
CA ILE A 68 -1.99 2.33 1.37
C ILE A 68 -3.27 1.67 1.90
N LEU A 69 -3.15 0.82 2.91
CA LEU A 69 -4.32 0.15 3.51
C LEU A 69 -5.31 1.17 4.06
N LEU A 70 -4.81 2.18 4.76
CA LEU A 70 -5.65 3.23 5.30
C LEU A 70 -6.32 4.05 4.20
N TYR A 71 -5.56 4.41 3.17
CA TYR A 71 -6.09 5.14 2.02
C TYR A 71 -7.23 4.37 1.35
N LEU A 72 -7.02 3.08 1.10
CA LEU A 72 -8.02 2.23 0.46
C LEU A 72 -9.25 2.04 1.34
N ALA A 73 -9.06 1.89 2.65
CA ALA A 73 -10.16 1.75 3.59
C ALA A 73 -11.04 3.01 3.59
N GLU A 74 -10.43 4.18 3.61
CA GLU A 74 -11.16 5.45 3.56
C GLU A 74 -11.86 5.64 2.20
N LYS A 75 -11.18 5.30 1.12
CA LYS A 75 -11.75 5.43 -0.23
C LYS A 75 -12.96 4.54 -0.43
N THR A 76 -12.90 3.30 0.05
CA THR A 76 -13.97 2.32 -0.15
C THR A 76 -15.01 2.31 0.95
N GLY A 77 -14.70 2.85 2.13
CA GLY A 77 -15.52 2.73 3.31
C GLY A 77 -15.55 1.32 3.88
N LYS A 78 -14.70 0.42 3.39
CA LYS A 78 -14.66 -0.98 3.82
C LYS A 78 -13.57 -1.18 4.87
N PHE A 79 -13.84 -2.09 5.82
CA PHE A 79 -12.89 -2.47 6.87
C PHE A 79 -12.48 -1.31 7.78
N LEU A 80 -13.29 -0.24 7.81
CA LEU A 80 -13.08 0.87 8.73
C LEU A 80 -14.02 0.71 9.93
N PRO A 81 -13.52 0.89 11.16
CA PRO A 81 -14.40 0.99 12.31
C PRO A 81 -15.19 2.29 12.28
N ALA A 82 -16.18 2.42 13.15
CA ALA A 82 -16.92 3.65 13.33
C ALA A 82 -15.96 4.81 13.66
N ALA A 83 -16.37 6.03 13.33
CA ALA A 83 -15.49 7.21 13.47
C ALA A 83 -14.91 7.38 14.87
N ASP A 84 -15.69 7.02 15.91
CA ASP A 84 -15.24 7.12 17.31
C ASP A 84 -14.20 6.05 17.69
N LYS A 85 -14.01 5.03 16.86
CA LYS A 85 -13.03 3.97 17.08
C LYS A 85 -11.78 4.09 16.21
N ARG A 86 -11.75 5.06 15.30
CA ARG A 86 -10.63 5.19 14.37
C ARG A 86 -9.32 5.60 15.04
N GLY A 87 -9.40 6.39 16.11
CA GLY A 87 -8.20 6.75 16.86
C GLY A 87 -7.49 5.54 17.43
N GLU A 88 -8.25 4.60 17.98
CA GLU A 88 -7.71 3.34 18.47
C GLU A 88 -7.11 2.51 17.34
N MET A 89 -7.79 2.45 16.20
CA MET A 89 -7.25 1.76 15.03
C MET A 89 -5.91 2.33 14.59
N TYR A 90 -5.79 3.66 14.55
CA TYR A 90 -4.53 4.31 14.18
C TYR A 90 -3.40 3.96 15.14
N SER A 91 -3.71 3.91 16.43
CA SER A 91 -2.73 3.55 17.45
C SER A 91 -2.17 2.15 17.22
N TRP A 92 -3.04 1.17 16.98
CA TRP A 92 -2.63 -0.20 16.72
C TRP A 92 -1.88 -0.32 15.40
N LEU A 93 -2.31 0.40 14.37
CA LEU A 93 -1.65 0.38 13.07
C LEU A 93 -0.19 0.88 13.18
N MET A 94 0.00 1.98 13.88
CA MET A 94 1.35 2.52 14.07
C MET A 94 2.21 1.64 14.98
N PHE A 95 1.62 1.01 15.96
CA PHE A 95 2.32 0.06 16.82
C PHE A 95 2.84 -1.12 16.00
N VAL A 96 2.01 -1.71 15.17
CA VAL A 96 2.42 -2.82 14.31
C VAL A 96 3.50 -2.37 13.33
N ALA A 97 3.35 -1.20 12.73
CA ALA A 97 4.31 -0.69 11.75
C ALA A 97 5.69 -0.48 12.35
N SER A 98 5.76 0.05 13.58
CA SER A 98 7.05 0.42 14.19
C SER A 98 7.65 -0.68 15.06
N GLY A 99 6.83 -1.53 15.68
CA GLY A 99 7.28 -2.49 16.68
C GLY A 99 7.28 -3.95 16.22
N ILE A 100 6.37 -4.33 15.34
CA ILE A 100 6.17 -5.72 14.94
C ILE A 100 6.32 -5.90 13.43
N GLY A 101 5.81 -4.95 12.66
CA GLY A 101 5.70 -5.07 11.22
C GLY A 101 6.98 -4.83 10.42
N PRO A 102 7.92 -4.06 10.89
CA PRO A 102 9.14 -3.81 10.12
C PRO A 102 9.98 -5.05 9.88
#